data_287ac00ba9ed573ffe2b07bcc4c3a7bd
#
_entry.id   287ac00ba9ed573ffe2b07bcc4c3a7bd
#
_cell.length_a   1.000
_cell.length_b   1.000
_cell.length_c   1.000
_cell.angle_alpha   90.00
_cell.angle_beta   90.00
_cell.angle_gamma   90.00
#
_symmetry.space_group_name_H-M   'P 1'
#
loop_
_entity.id
_entity.type
_entity.pdbx_description
1 polymer ?
#
loop_
_entity_poly.entity_id
_entity_poly.type
_entity_poly.pdbx_seq_one_letter_code
_entity_poly.pdbx_strand_id
1 'polypeptide(L)'
;MKRKRMLAAALAGVMLLGTGCGREEETEEQTPSGTAVEVTEAASGPMSAEFSVTGKVVAVSEVQVFPMLAGQVLTLSVKAGDQVAKGQTLFTVDTATVTSGMGALQESYNATKAATDRAIESAQIGVTQAEQAVANAEALLEAGAAAPQDVTKAKQGLAQAKAGVAQAQAQQAASLAQIRASMDQVTTQASLGTVKAPCSGTVTTVNLVRGGMAASAQPGVIIAEGGKVEVQASVAEDVYMNLQNGDKASVLVSSVSDEPVQGTITELPAAANFQTSLYDVSVGLPAGVLPPIGAFATVTFYTNRRENTISVPTEAVLTGAEEERYVFVVDEAGEAARRVTVETGLVSKTSTEILSGLTAGERVVIKGQSYLSDGAAVRVVDGAGTSADGEG
;
A
#
# COMPACT_ATOMS: atom_id res chain seq x y z
N MET A 1 -23.25 -51.77 48.67
CA MET A 1 -23.07 -53.24 48.80
C MET A 1 -21.61 -53.48 49.19
N LYS A 2 -21.41 -53.87 50.41
CA LYS A 2 -20.72 -55.09 50.91
C LYS A 2 -19.26 -55.16 50.50
N ARG A 3 -18.31 -55.31 51.30
CA ARG A 3 -18.01 -55.81 52.68
C ARG A 3 -16.52 -56.10 52.70
N LYS A 4 -15.79 -55.56 53.68
CA LYS A 4 -15.27 -56.32 54.85
C LYS A 4 -14.03 -57.13 54.52
N ARG A 5 -12.99 -57.13 55.20
CA ARG A 5 -12.55 -57.21 56.58
C ARG A 5 -11.15 -57.84 56.61
N MET A 6 -10.29 -57.31 57.41
CA MET A 6 -9.66 -57.94 58.61
C MET A 6 -8.63 -59.02 58.29
N LEU A 7 -7.55 -59.21 58.98
CA LEU A 7 -7.08 -59.13 60.37
C LEU A 7 -5.55 -59.36 60.32
N ALA A 8 -4.68 -58.67 60.95
CA ALA A 8 -4.28 -58.83 62.35
C ALA A 8 -3.23 -59.88 62.65
N ALA A 9 -2.28 -59.39 63.40
CA ALA A 9 -1.59 -59.99 64.55
C ALA A 9 -0.23 -60.66 64.27
N ALA A 10 0.79 -60.18 64.80
CA ALA A 10 1.43 -60.24 66.12
C ALA A 10 2.55 -61.29 66.13
N LEU A 11 3.66 -61.14 66.66
CA LEU A 11 4.16 -60.99 67.98
C LEU A 11 5.73 -61.24 68.02
N ALA A 12 6.40 -60.35 68.66
CA ALA A 12 7.44 -60.61 69.68
C ALA A 12 8.69 -61.40 69.33
N GLY A 13 9.79 -60.75 69.71
CA GLY A 13 10.78 -61.45 70.51
C GLY A 13 12.20 -61.11 70.29
N VAL A 14 12.73 -60.30 71.22
CA VAL A 14 13.93 -60.50 72.02
C VAL A 14 15.32 -60.23 71.43
N MET A 15 15.88 -59.17 71.91
CA MET A 15 17.25 -58.93 72.53
C MET A 15 18.44 -59.74 72.02
N LEU A 16 19.56 -59.09 71.74
CA LEU A 16 20.73 -58.88 72.62
C LEU A 16 21.95 -58.33 71.88
N LEU A 17 22.42 -57.19 72.41
CA LEU A 17 23.77 -56.75 72.60
C LEU A 17 24.87 -57.06 71.54
N GLY A 18 25.46 -55.98 71.06
CA GLY A 18 26.77 -55.93 70.40
C GLY A 18 27.26 -54.51 70.23
N THR A 19 28.10 -54.10 71.19
CA THR A 19 28.87 -52.85 71.20
C THR A 19 29.82 -52.79 70.03
N GLY A 20 29.82 -51.62 69.32
CA GLY A 20 30.81 -51.26 68.30
C GLY A 20 30.80 -49.79 68.08
N CYS A 21 31.69 -49.04 68.79
CA CYS A 21 32.00 -47.66 68.48
C CYS A 21 32.64 -47.54 67.09
N GLY A 22 32.00 -46.91 66.20
CA GLY A 22 32.50 -46.35 64.93
C GLY A 22 31.84 -45.04 64.74
N ARG A 23 32.46 -43.96 65.08
CA ARG A 23 32.08 -42.61 64.84
C ARG A 23 32.47 -42.33 63.42
N GLU A 24 31.53 -42.56 62.47
CA GLU A 24 31.61 -41.98 61.14
C GLU A 24 31.18 -40.50 61.31
N GLU A 25 32.12 -39.61 61.03
CA GLU A 25 31.86 -38.21 60.80
C GLU A 25 31.05 -38.17 59.53
N GLU A 26 29.71 -38.01 59.68
CA GLU A 26 28.85 -37.45 58.58
C GLU A 26 29.45 -36.10 58.25
N THR A 27 30.15 -36.02 57.16
CA THR A 27 30.40 -34.74 56.47
C THR A 27 29.03 -34.18 56.12
N GLU A 28 28.51 -33.28 56.98
CA GLU A 28 27.41 -32.43 56.57
C GLU A 28 27.84 -31.71 55.26
N GLU A 29 27.34 -32.17 54.15
CA GLU A 29 27.28 -31.35 52.95
C GLU A 29 26.56 -30.07 53.36
N GLN A 30 27.32 -29.02 53.64
CA GLN A 30 26.79 -27.68 53.82
C GLN A 30 26.08 -27.31 52.56
N THR A 31 24.76 -27.53 52.52
CA THR A 31 23.89 -26.86 51.53
C THR A 31 24.18 -25.38 51.66
N PRO A 32 24.65 -24.74 50.58
CA PRO A 32 24.97 -23.33 50.63
C PRO A 32 23.71 -22.54 51.04
N SER A 33 23.81 -21.93 52.26
CA SER A 33 22.74 -21.12 52.83
C SER A 33 22.71 -19.78 52.10
N GLY A 34 21.82 -19.64 51.11
CA GLY A 34 21.59 -18.37 50.38
C GLY A 34 20.32 -18.44 49.58
N THR A 35 19.68 -17.30 49.41
CA THR A 35 18.50 -17.18 48.54
C THR A 35 18.89 -17.48 47.09
N ALA A 36 18.17 -18.42 46.46
CA ALA A 36 18.41 -18.74 45.06
C ALA A 36 17.98 -17.55 44.20
N VAL A 37 18.88 -17.07 43.35
CA VAL A 37 18.65 -15.91 42.47
C VAL A 37 19.12 -16.20 41.05
N GLU A 38 18.38 -15.73 40.06
CA GLU A 38 18.84 -15.65 38.68
C GLU A 38 19.46 -14.26 38.45
N VAL A 39 20.59 -14.24 37.76
CA VAL A 39 21.30 -13.00 37.44
C VAL A 39 21.50 -12.82 35.95
N THR A 40 21.63 -11.58 35.53
CA THR A 40 22.05 -11.21 34.17
C THR A 40 23.12 -10.13 34.26
N GLU A 41 23.95 -10.01 33.25
CA GLU A 41 24.95 -8.93 33.19
C GLU A 41 24.27 -7.65 32.67
N ALA A 42 24.65 -6.51 33.28
CA ALA A 42 24.29 -5.20 32.80
C ALA A 42 24.90 -4.98 31.41
N ALA A 43 24.09 -4.99 30.39
CA ALA A 43 24.52 -4.89 29.00
C ALA A 43 24.83 -3.45 28.62
N SER A 44 25.93 -3.23 27.88
CA SER A 44 26.19 -1.96 27.22
C SER A 44 25.85 -2.09 25.74
N GLY A 45 24.96 -1.22 25.24
CA GLY A 45 24.54 -1.31 23.86
C GLY A 45 23.54 -0.24 23.45
N PRO A 46 23.06 -0.29 22.20
CA PRO A 46 22.02 0.64 21.74
C PRO A 46 20.68 0.29 22.39
N MET A 47 19.95 1.32 22.79
CA MET A 47 18.60 1.23 23.32
C MET A 47 17.69 2.25 22.66
N SER A 48 16.44 1.89 22.47
CA SER A 48 15.39 2.79 21.95
C SER A 48 14.08 2.56 22.69
N ALA A 49 13.28 3.61 22.82
CA ALA A 49 11.89 3.45 23.24
C ALA A 49 11.07 2.88 22.08
N GLU A 50 10.22 1.92 22.40
CA GLU A 50 9.32 1.29 21.45
C GLU A 50 7.91 1.88 21.58
N PHE A 51 7.37 2.34 20.47
CA PHE A 51 6.01 2.81 20.39
C PHE A 51 5.24 2.02 19.34
N SER A 52 4.25 1.26 19.76
CA SER A 52 3.45 0.42 18.86
C SER A 52 2.07 1.02 18.64
N VAL A 53 1.67 1.11 17.39
CA VAL A 53 0.36 1.64 16.97
C VAL A 53 -0.22 0.76 15.86
N THR A 54 -1.55 0.72 15.77
CA THR A 54 -2.23 0.06 14.67
C THR A 54 -2.27 0.99 13.46
N GLY A 55 -1.74 0.54 12.35
CA GLY A 55 -1.84 1.17 11.04
C GLY A 55 -2.73 0.38 10.09
N LYS A 56 -2.96 0.96 8.91
CA LYS A 56 -3.74 0.36 7.83
C LYS A 56 -2.90 0.29 6.57
N VAL A 57 -2.99 -0.83 5.87
CA VAL A 57 -2.35 -1.01 4.56
C VAL A 57 -3.10 -0.18 3.53
N VAL A 58 -2.39 0.71 2.86
CA VAL A 58 -2.89 1.56 1.78
C VAL A 58 -2.04 1.39 0.52
N ALA A 59 -2.58 1.76 -0.62
CA ALA A 59 -1.80 1.82 -1.85
C ALA A 59 -0.91 3.08 -1.83
N VAL A 60 0.32 2.96 -2.30
CA VAL A 60 1.26 4.10 -2.43
C VAL A 60 0.72 5.14 -3.43
N SER A 61 0.04 4.70 -4.47
CA SER A 61 -0.57 5.58 -5.49
C SER A 61 -1.95 5.07 -5.84
N GLU A 62 -2.94 5.95 -5.78
CA GLU A 62 -4.31 5.69 -6.20
C GLU A 62 -4.71 6.65 -7.32
N VAL A 63 -5.27 6.10 -8.39
CA VAL A 63 -5.79 6.85 -9.52
C VAL A 63 -7.32 6.78 -9.49
N GLN A 64 -7.95 7.93 -9.33
CA GLN A 64 -9.39 8.07 -9.36
C GLN A 64 -9.86 8.24 -10.81
N VAL A 65 -10.72 7.35 -11.28
CA VAL A 65 -11.26 7.36 -12.64
C VAL A 65 -12.68 7.91 -12.63
N PHE A 66 -12.84 9.06 -13.23
CA PHE A 66 -14.12 9.76 -13.32
C PHE A 66 -14.84 9.44 -14.63
N PRO A 67 -16.18 9.32 -14.65
CA PRO A 67 -16.97 9.35 -15.86
C PRO A 67 -16.82 10.70 -16.56
N MET A 68 -16.47 10.68 -17.86
CA MET A 68 -16.36 11.91 -18.65
C MET A 68 -17.72 12.41 -19.15
N LEU A 69 -18.72 11.51 -19.19
CA LEU A 69 -20.12 11.80 -19.50
C LEU A 69 -21.00 11.38 -18.32
N ALA A 70 -21.96 12.21 -17.99
CA ALA A 70 -23.06 11.84 -17.12
C ALA A 70 -24.10 11.01 -17.89
N GLY A 71 -24.56 9.90 -17.32
CA GLY A 71 -25.54 9.02 -17.94
C GLY A 71 -25.70 7.70 -17.22
N GLN A 72 -26.58 6.84 -17.74
CA GLN A 72 -26.81 5.53 -17.17
C GLN A 72 -25.65 4.58 -17.49
N VAL A 73 -25.19 3.83 -16.49
CA VAL A 73 -24.16 2.79 -16.67
C VAL A 73 -24.75 1.58 -17.38
N LEU A 74 -24.34 1.35 -18.62
CA LEU A 74 -24.78 0.21 -19.43
C LEU A 74 -24.04 -1.08 -19.06
N THR A 75 -22.70 -0.98 -18.98
CA THR A 75 -21.85 -2.11 -18.60
C THR A 75 -20.89 -1.71 -17.50
N LEU A 76 -20.63 -2.64 -16.60
CA LEU A 76 -19.59 -2.54 -15.57
C LEU A 76 -18.79 -3.82 -15.67
N SER A 77 -17.53 -3.70 -16.10
CA SER A 77 -16.67 -4.85 -16.46
C SER A 77 -15.70 -5.23 -15.36
N VAL A 78 -15.69 -4.49 -14.23
CA VAL A 78 -14.74 -4.67 -13.14
C VAL A 78 -15.44 -4.64 -11.79
N LYS A 79 -14.81 -5.29 -10.80
CA LYS A 79 -15.21 -5.32 -9.38
C LYS A 79 -14.00 -4.92 -8.52
N ALA A 80 -14.27 -4.55 -7.27
CA ALA A 80 -13.21 -4.36 -6.29
C ALA A 80 -12.41 -5.67 -6.12
N GLY A 81 -11.08 -5.56 -6.14
CA GLY A 81 -10.12 -6.66 -6.11
C GLY A 81 -9.62 -7.12 -7.49
N ASP A 82 -10.25 -6.72 -8.60
CA ASP A 82 -9.81 -7.11 -9.94
C ASP A 82 -8.51 -6.41 -10.34
N GLN A 83 -7.64 -7.15 -11.02
CA GLN A 83 -6.47 -6.57 -11.69
C GLN A 83 -6.84 -6.07 -13.09
N VAL A 84 -6.44 -4.86 -13.40
CA VAL A 84 -6.70 -4.22 -14.69
C VAL A 84 -5.40 -3.80 -15.37
N ALA A 85 -5.39 -3.89 -16.70
CA ALA A 85 -4.32 -3.38 -17.54
C ALA A 85 -4.65 -1.99 -18.05
N LYS A 86 -3.62 -1.16 -18.28
CA LYS A 86 -3.78 0.15 -18.93
C LYS A 86 -4.55 0.02 -20.24
N GLY A 87 -5.60 0.84 -20.43
CA GLY A 87 -6.45 0.84 -21.61
C GLY A 87 -7.61 -0.17 -21.58
N GLN A 88 -7.69 -1.03 -20.56
CA GLN A 88 -8.81 -1.95 -20.37
C GLN A 88 -10.10 -1.16 -20.08
N THR A 89 -11.23 -1.57 -20.70
CA THR A 89 -12.52 -0.94 -20.44
C THR A 89 -13.02 -1.30 -19.05
N LEU A 90 -13.34 -0.28 -18.25
CA LEU A 90 -13.84 -0.41 -16.90
C LEU A 90 -15.39 -0.43 -16.88
N PHE A 91 -15.97 0.54 -17.52
CA PHE A 91 -17.43 0.65 -17.64
C PHE A 91 -17.81 1.49 -18.87
N THR A 92 -19.07 1.39 -19.28
CA THR A 92 -19.64 2.20 -20.34
C THR A 92 -20.90 2.93 -19.87
N VAL A 93 -21.05 4.18 -20.32
CA VAL A 93 -22.20 5.03 -20.04
C VAL A 93 -23.04 5.15 -21.30
N ASP A 94 -24.34 5.28 -21.15
CA ASP A 94 -25.26 5.48 -22.26
C ASP A 94 -24.96 6.80 -23.00
N THR A 95 -24.78 6.70 -24.30
CA THR A 95 -24.48 7.81 -25.20
C THR A 95 -25.64 8.10 -26.17
N ALA A 96 -26.81 7.51 -25.97
CA ALA A 96 -27.96 7.65 -26.87
C ALA A 96 -28.37 9.11 -27.07
N THR A 97 -28.30 9.92 -26.03
CA THR A 97 -28.59 11.36 -26.11
C THR A 97 -27.57 12.10 -26.97
N VAL A 98 -26.29 11.71 -26.92
CA VAL A 98 -25.20 12.30 -27.70
C VAL A 98 -25.31 11.87 -29.18
N THR A 99 -25.63 10.61 -29.43
CA THR A 99 -25.68 10.04 -30.77
C THR A 99 -27.03 10.23 -31.49
N SER A 100 -28.04 10.74 -30.78
CA SER A 100 -29.40 10.92 -31.35
C SER A 100 -29.46 11.72 -32.65
N GLY A 101 -28.53 12.68 -32.82
CA GLY A 101 -28.43 13.49 -34.03
C GLY A 101 -27.63 12.84 -35.18
N MET A 102 -26.97 11.71 -34.98
CA MET A 102 -26.10 11.11 -36.00
C MET A 102 -26.85 10.68 -37.23
N GLY A 103 -28.08 10.13 -37.09
CA GLY A 103 -28.95 9.77 -38.22
C GLY A 103 -29.29 10.96 -39.12
N ALA A 104 -29.65 12.08 -38.52
CA ALA A 104 -29.97 13.32 -39.27
C ALA A 104 -28.72 13.88 -39.98
N LEU A 105 -27.54 13.81 -39.36
CA LEU A 105 -26.28 14.20 -40.00
C LEU A 105 -25.96 13.29 -41.19
N GLN A 106 -26.18 11.97 -41.06
CA GLN A 106 -25.96 11.00 -42.14
C GLN A 106 -26.94 11.25 -43.31
N GLU A 107 -28.20 11.53 -43.01
CA GLU A 107 -29.19 11.90 -44.06
C GLU A 107 -28.79 13.21 -44.75
N SER A 108 -28.37 14.21 -43.98
CA SER A 108 -27.88 15.49 -44.53
C SER A 108 -26.64 15.30 -45.41
N TYR A 109 -25.69 14.42 -45.00
CA TYR A 109 -24.56 14.07 -45.83
C TYR A 109 -24.99 13.44 -47.15
N ASN A 110 -25.86 12.44 -47.11
CA ASN A 110 -26.36 11.76 -48.31
C ASN A 110 -27.12 12.68 -49.24
N ALA A 111 -27.99 13.54 -48.70
CA ALA A 111 -28.74 14.53 -49.47
C ALA A 111 -27.84 15.57 -50.13
N THR A 112 -26.86 16.12 -49.36
CA THR A 112 -25.90 17.09 -49.89
C THR A 112 -25.02 16.46 -50.96
N LYS A 113 -24.54 15.23 -50.75
CA LYS A 113 -23.77 14.49 -51.74
C LYS A 113 -24.55 14.30 -53.04
N ALA A 114 -25.80 13.84 -52.97
CA ALA A 114 -26.65 13.62 -54.13
C ALA A 114 -26.96 14.92 -54.89
N ALA A 115 -27.16 16.03 -54.17
CA ALA A 115 -27.42 17.34 -54.80
C ALA A 115 -26.16 17.88 -55.52
N THR A 116 -24.99 17.76 -54.89
CA THR A 116 -23.73 18.22 -55.48
C THR A 116 -23.21 17.30 -56.57
N ASP A 117 -23.46 15.98 -56.51
CA ASP A 117 -23.16 15.05 -57.60
C ASP A 117 -23.93 15.45 -58.89
N ARG A 118 -25.22 15.79 -58.76
CA ARG A 118 -26.01 16.30 -59.91
C ARG A 118 -25.48 17.62 -60.49
N ALA A 119 -24.97 18.51 -59.59
CA ALA A 119 -24.39 19.77 -60.05
C ALA A 119 -23.06 19.51 -60.80
N ILE A 120 -22.24 18.58 -60.36
CA ILE A 120 -21.01 18.14 -61.04
C ILE A 120 -21.39 17.50 -62.39
N GLU A 121 -22.37 16.59 -62.42
CA GLU A 121 -22.83 15.94 -63.64
C GLU A 121 -23.33 17.00 -64.69
N SER A 122 -24.10 17.98 -64.22
CA SER A 122 -24.56 19.09 -65.10
C SER A 122 -23.38 19.91 -65.64
N ALA A 123 -22.37 20.21 -64.81
CA ALA A 123 -21.13 20.88 -65.22
C ALA A 123 -20.33 20.04 -66.23
N GLN A 124 -20.29 18.71 -66.01
CA GLN A 124 -19.60 17.73 -66.88
C GLN A 124 -20.22 17.68 -68.30
N ILE A 125 -21.59 17.77 -68.35
CA ILE A 125 -22.32 17.90 -69.65
C ILE A 125 -21.83 19.14 -70.41
N GLY A 126 -21.65 20.28 -69.70
CA GLY A 126 -21.10 21.49 -70.26
C GLY A 126 -19.67 21.31 -70.79
N VAL A 127 -18.85 20.54 -70.15
CA VAL A 127 -17.53 20.19 -70.68
C VAL A 127 -17.61 19.38 -71.95
N THR A 128 -18.50 18.37 -71.99
CA THR A 128 -18.66 17.52 -73.19
C THR A 128 -19.16 18.36 -74.38
N GLN A 129 -20.07 19.29 -74.17
CA GLN A 129 -20.56 20.23 -75.21
C GLN A 129 -19.38 21.14 -75.69
N ALA A 130 -18.60 21.68 -74.79
CA ALA A 130 -17.45 22.51 -75.12
C ALA A 130 -16.36 21.73 -75.88
N GLU A 131 -16.12 20.45 -75.55
CA GLU A 131 -15.22 19.56 -76.28
C GLU A 131 -15.72 19.31 -77.75
N GLN A 132 -17.00 19.08 -77.89
CA GLN A 132 -17.62 19.00 -79.24
C GLN A 132 -17.46 20.27 -80.03
N ALA A 133 -17.62 21.43 -79.38
CA ALA A 133 -17.45 22.73 -80.07
C ALA A 133 -15.99 22.95 -80.49
N VAL A 134 -15.02 22.53 -79.69
CA VAL A 134 -13.60 22.56 -80.09
C VAL A 134 -13.33 21.63 -81.27
N ALA A 135 -13.79 20.37 -81.21
CA ALA A 135 -13.63 19.42 -82.31
C ALA A 135 -14.27 19.94 -83.65
N ASN A 136 -15.46 20.51 -83.59
CA ASN A 136 -16.13 21.12 -84.76
C ASN A 136 -15.34 22.31 -85.27
N ALA A 137 -14.85 23.21 -84.44
CA ALA A 137 -14.06 24.38 -84.87
C ALA A 137 -12.71 23.95 -85.48
N GLU A 138 -12.05 22.91 -84.94
CA GLU A 138 -10.81 22.33 -85.53
C GLU A 138 -11.10 21.72 -86.95
N ALA A 139 -12.15 20.93 -87.07
CA ALA A 139 -12.54 20.35 -88.36
C ALA A 139 -12.88 21.40 -89.39
N LEU A 140 -13.56 22.48 -89.04
CA LEU A 140 -13.88 23.61 -89.94
C LEU A 140 -12.60 24.39 -90.32
N LEU A 141 -11.65 24.54 -89.43
CA LEU A 141 -10.36 25.16 -89.73
C LEU A 141 -9.57 24.33 -90.70
N GLU A 142 -9.50 22.98 -90.54
CA GLU A 142 -8.87 22.07 -91.50
C GLU A 142 -9.55 22.15 -92.88
N ALA A 143 -10.85 22.33 -92.94
CA ALA A 143 -11.61 22.52 -94.17
C ALA A 143 -11.45 23.94 -94.79
N GLY A 144 -10.69 24.83 -94.14
CA GLY A 144 -10.53 26.22 -94.59
C GLY A 144 -11.76 27.11 -94.39
N ALA A 145 -12.75 26.66 -93.63
CA ALA A 145 -14.09 27.33 -93.45
C ALA A 145 -14.19 28.12 -92.12
N ALA A 146 -13.12 28.10 -91.25
CA ALA A 146 -13.11 28.86 -89.97
C ALA A 146 -11.77 29.58 -89.79
N ALA A 147 -11.73 30.61 -88.93
CA ALA A 147 -10.51 31.35 -88.61
C ALA A 147 -9.81 30.72 -87.39
N PRO A 148 -8.48 30.81 -87.28
CA PRO A 148 -7.75 30.31 -86.13
C PRO A 148 -8.25 30.87 -84.74
N GLN A 149 -8.83 32.08 -84.79
CA GLN A 149 -9.45 32.71 -83.61
C GLN A 149 -10.68 31.95 -83.09
N ASP A 150 -11.39 31.26 -83.97
CA ASP A 150 -12.64 30.54 -83.57
C ASP A 150 -12.27 29.29 -82.80
N VAL A 151 -11.19 28.61 -83.19
CA VAL A 151 -10.62 27.47 -82.35
C VAL A 151 -10.12 27.98 -81.02
N THR A 152 -9.49 29.17 -81.00
CA THR A 152 -8.99 29.75 -79.72
C THR A 152 -10.15 30.07 -78.79
N LYS A 153 -11.24 30.63 -79.30
CA LYS A 153 -12.47 30.90 -78.53
C LYS A 153 -13.13 29.62 -78.01
N ALA A 154 -13.18 28.59 -78.85
CA ALA A 154 -13.74 27.29 -78.44
C ALA A 154 -12.87 26.65 -77.29
N LYS A 155 -11.55 26.72 -77.40
CA LYS A 155 -10.62 26.26 -76.39
C LYS A 155 -10.76 27.05 -75.03
N GLN A 156 -10.98 28.36 -75.16
CA GLN A 156 -11.30 29.20 -73.98
C GLN A 156 -12.59 28.76 -73.28
N GLY A 157 -13.65 28.50 -74.12
CA GLY A 157 -14.91 27.98 -73.61
C GLY A 157 -14.74 26.63 -72.89
N LEU A 158 -13.93 25.73 -73.45
CA LEU A 158 -13.63 24.44 -72.81
C LEU A 158 -12.91 24.64 -71.49
N ALA A 159 -11.91 25.54 -71.44
CA ALA A 159 -11.16 25.82 -70.20
C ALA A 159 -12.12 26.38 -69.12
N GLN A 160 -13.05 27.24 -69.51
CA GLN A 160 -14.06 27.79 -68.59
C GLN A 160 -15.05 26.71 -68.11
N ALA A 161 -15.50 25.79 -68.99
CA ALA A 161 -16.33 24.68 -68.57
C ALA A 161 -15.60 23.73 -67.58
N LYS A 162 -14.32 23.42 -67.86
CA LYS A 162 -13.50 22.62 -66.91
C LYS A 162 -13.30 23.32 -65.60
N ALA A 163 -13.09 24.61 -65.59
CA ALA A 163 -13.03 25.39 -64.33
C ALA A 163 -14.36 25.33 -63.57
N GLY A 164 -15.51 25.32 -64.25
CA GLY A 164 -16.80 25.12 -63.62
C GLY A 164 -16.98 23.79 -62.93
N VAL A 165 -16.50 22.68 -63.54
CA VAL A 165 -16.47 21.36 -62.89
C VAL A 165 -15.58 21.38 -61.67
N ALA A 166 -14.38 21.94 -61.77
CA ALA A 166 -13.45 22.02 -60.62
C ALA A 166 -14.06 22.83 -59.46
N GLN A 167 -14.77 23.92 -59.78
CA GLN A 167 -15.48 24.72 -58.76
C GLN A 167 -16.62 23.92 -58.11
N ALA A 168 -17.42 23.18 -58.87
CA ALA A 168 -18.49 22.35 -58.34
C ALA A 168 -17.93 21.24 -57.42
N GLN A 169 -16.82 20.61 -57.82
CA GLN A 169 -16.12 19.60 -56.98
C GLN A 169 -15.57 20.20 -55.69
N ALA A 170 -14.94 21.38 -55.76
CA ALA A 170 -14.46 22.09 -54.58
C ALA A 170 -15.60 22.45 -53.61
N GLN A 171 -16.75 22.91 -54.16
CA GLN A 171 -17.94 23.21 -53.36
C GLN A 171 -18.50 21.95 -52.68
N GLN A 172 -18.55 20.82 -53.40
CA GLN A 172 -18.95 19.54 -52.85
C GLN A 172 -18.03 19.14 -51.71
N ALA A 173 -16.70 19.15 -51.93
CA ALA A 173 -15.71 18.78 -50.93
C ALA A 173 -15.85 19.62 -49.65
N ALA A 174 -16.02 20.94 -49.81
CA ALA A 174 -16.18 21.84 -48.65
C ALA A 174 -17.47 21.54 -47.88
N SER A 175 -18.59 21.35 -48.57
CA SER A 175 -19.92 21.08 -47.94
C SER A 175 -19.90 19.73 -47.22
N LEU A 176 -19.33 18.68 -47.81
CA LEU A 176 -19.22 17.36 -47.21
C LEU A 176 -18.22 17.34 -46.05
N ALA A 177 -17.12 18.09 -46.14
CA ALA A 177 -16.15 18.23 -45.05
C ALA A 177 -16.78 18.85 -43.79
N GLN A 178 -17.63 19.87 -43.96
CA GLN A 178 -18.36 20.50 -42.85
C GLN A 178 -19.26 19.49 -42.12
N ILE A 179 -20.03 18.68 -42.87
CA ILE A 179 -20.94 17.69 -42.26
C ILE A 179 -20.11 16.57 -41.60
N ARG A 180 -19.01 16.11 -42.22
CA ARG A 180 -18.11 15.10 -41.62
C ARG A 180 -17.53 15.62 -40.31
N ALA A 181 -17.05 16.85 -40.25
CA ALA A 181 -16.54 17.45 -39.03
C ALA A 181 -17.59 17.42 -37.89
N SER A 182 -18.85 17.67 -38.19
CA SER A 182 -19.94 17.55 -37.22
C SER A 182 -20.17 16.11 -36.78
N MET A 183 -20.11 15.14 -37.70
CA MET A 183 -20.22 13.71 -37.37
C MET A 183 -19.04 13.24 -36.52
N ASP A 184 -17.82 13.65 -36.82
CA ASP A 184 -16.60 13.32 -36.06
C ASP A 184 -16.68 13.90 -34.66
N GLN A 185 -17.23 15.11 -34.49
CA GLN A 185 -17.45 15.70 -33.17
C GLN A 185 -18.42 14.86 -32.32
N VAL A 186 -19.54 14.42 -32.88
CA VAL A 186 -20.51 13.55 -32.19
C VAL A 186 -19.87 12.20 -31.83
N THR A 187 -19.11 11.61 -32.76
CA THR A 187 -18.41 10.34 -32.55
C THR A 187 -17.35 10.45 -31.41
N THR A 188 -16.59 11.55 -31.43
CA THR A 188 -15.60 11.82 -30.39
C THR A 188 -16.27 11.95 -29.02
N GLN A 189 -17.37 12.71 -28.97
CA GLN A 189 -18.14 12.89 -27.74
C GLN A 189 -18.75 11.56 -27.25
N ALA A 190 -19.27 10.73 -28.14
CA ALA A 190 -19.79 9.41 -27.82
C ALA A 190 -18.71 8.47 -27.30
N SER A 191 -17.48 8.57 -27.80
CA SER A 191 -16.36 7.76 -27.34
C SER A 191 -16.00 7.99 -25.84
N LEU A 192 -16.32 9.17 -25.31
CA LEU A 192 -16.16 9.48 -23.88
C LEU A 192 -17.08 8.66 -22.97
N GLY A 193 -18.13 8.05 -23.54
CA GLY A 193 -18.99 7.10 -22.84
C GLY A 193 -18.30 5.77 -22.49
N THR A 194 -17.16 5.45 -23.13
CA THR A 194 -16.35 4.27 -22.79
C THR A 194 -15.17 4.67 -21.93
N VAL A 195 -15.23 4.37 -20.65
CA VAL A 195 -14.19 4.72 -19.68
C VAL A 195 -13.21 3.57 -19.55
N LYS A 196 -11.92 3.89 -19.74
CA LYS A 196 -10.80 2.93 -19.73
C LYS A 196 -9.86 3.22 -18.56
N ALA A 197 -9.13 2.17 -18.14
CA ALA A 197 -8.09 2.28 -17.10
C ALA A 197 -6.91 3.15 -17.60
N PRO A 198 -6.55 4.23 -16.90
CA PRO A 198 -5.41 5.09 -17.26
C PRO A 198 -4.05 4.43 -16.95
N CYS A 199 -4.02 3.51 -15.98
CA CYS A 199 -2.84 2.76 -15.53
C CYS A 199 -3.18 1.29 -15.33
N SER A 200 -2.15 0.45 -15.16
CA SER A 200 -2.30 -0.94 -14.72
C SER A 200 -2.26 -0.98 -13.20
N GLY A 201 -3.11 -1.80 -12.58
CA GLY A 201 -3.17 -1.90 -11.12
C GLY A 201 -4.34 -2.74 -10.65
N THR A 202 -4.64 -2.64 -9.36
CA THR A 202 -5.76 -3.34 -8.71
C THR A 202 -6.90 -2.35 -8.42
N VAL A 203 -8.12 -2.72 -8.77
CA VAL A 203 -9.32 -1.92 -8.44
C VAL A 203 -9.56 -1.98 -6.93
N THR A 204 -9.46 -0.84 -6.24
CA THR A 204 -9.72 -0.77 -4.79
C THR A 204 -11.18 -0.50 -4.48
N THR A 205 -11.81 0.35 -5.28
CA THR A 205 -13.21 0.75 -5.05
C THR A 205 -13.97 0.90 -6.36
N VAL A 206 -15.22 0.48 -6.36
CA VAL A 206 -16.18 0.70 -7.46
C VAL A 206 -17.41 1.36 -6.87
N ASN A 207 -17.65 2.63 -7.24
CA ASN A 207 -18.78 3.43 -6.77
C ASN A 207 -19.95 3.43 -7.74
N LEU A 208 -19.89 2.60 -8.77
CA LEU A 208 -20.90 2.50 -9.82
C LEU A 208 -21.68 1.19 -9.70
N VAL A 209 -22.93 1.23 -10.12
CA VAL A 209 -23.79 0.07 -10.24
C VAL A 209 -24.34 0.04 -11.66
N ARG A 210 -24.36 -1.15 -12.28
CA ARG A 210 -24.98 -1.32 -13.61
C ARG A 210 -26.46 -0.88 -13.56
N GLY A 211 -26.85 -0.04 -14.51
CA GLY A 211 -28.18 0.58 -14.54
C GLY A 211 -28.34 1.84 -13.69
N GLY A 212 -27.36 2.16 -12.82
CA GLY A 212 -27.32 3.39 -12.04
C GLY A 212 -26.84 4.59 -12.87
N MET A 213 -26.89 5.78 -12.28
CA MET A 213 -26.41 7.01 -12.92
C MET A 213 -24.94 7.26 -12.58
N ALA A 214 -24.12 7.47 -13.60
CA ALA A 214 -22.75 7.97 -13.45
C ALA A 214 -22.76 9.50 -13.52
N ALA A 215 -22.03 10.13 -12.58
CA ALA A 215 -21.88 11.58 -12.52
C ALA A 215 -20.39 11.97 -12.57
N SER A 216 -20.05 13.01 -13.30
CA SER A 216 -18.65 13.45 -13.49
C SER A 216 -18.02 14.02 -12.20
N ALA A 217 -18.81 14.32 -11.18
CA ALA A 217 -18.35 14.87 -9.91
C ALA A 217 -17.84 13.81 -8.91
N GLN A 218 -18.06 12.51 -9.19
CA GLN A 218 -17.67 11.42 -8.28
C GLN A 218 -16.83 10.39 -9.06
N PRO A 219 -15.75 9.88 -8.45
CA PRO A 219 -14.97 8.82 -9.07
C PRO A 219 -15.81 7.55 -9.19
N GLY A 220 -15.88 6.99 -10.39
CA GLY A 220 -16.59 5.75 -10.65
C GLY A 220 -15.82 4.52 -10.20
N VAL A 221 -14.52 4.54 -10.42
CA VAL A 221 -13.57 3.45 -10.07
C VAL A 221 -12.28 4.07 -9.51
N ILE A 222 -11.72 3.45 -8.47
CA ILE A 222 -10.41 3.82 -7.93
C ILE A 222 -9.46 2.64 -8.17
N ILE A 223 -8.27 2.93 -8.70
CA ILE A 223 -7.25 1.93 -9.06
C ILE A 223 -5.99 2.23 -8.27
N ALA A 224 -5.52 1.25 -7.50
CA ALA A 224 -4.19 1.26 -6.88
C ALA A 224 -3.14 0.93 -7.94
N GLU A 225 -2.27 1.87 -8.24
CA GLU A 225 -1.26 1.73 -9.28
C GLU A 225 -0.07 0.89 -8.81
N GLY A 226 0.42 0.00 -9.69
CA GLY A 226 1.71 -0.67 -9.54
C GLY A 226 1.84 -1.71 -8.43
N GLY A 227 0.77 -2.03 -7.70
CA GLY A 227 0.79 -3.07 -6.66
C GLY A 227 1.74 -2.79 -5.49
N LYS A 228 2.24 -1.56 -5.32
CA LYS A 228 3.02 -1.15 -4.15
C LYS A 228 2.06 -0.73 -3.04
N VAL A 229 2.34 -1.23 -1.86
CA VAL A 229 1.56 -0.92 -0.66
C VAL A 229 2.48 -0.39 0.44
N GLU A 230 1.93 0.43 1.30
CA GLU A 230 2.58 0.94 2.50
C GLU A 230 1.61 0.83 3.68
N VAL A 231 2.13 0.95 4.88
CA VAL A 231 1.30 1.00 6.08
C VAL A 231 1.23 2.44 6.56
N GLN A 232 0.04 2.99 6.58
CA GLN A 232 -0.23 4.31 7.16
C GLN A 232 -0.59 4.13 8.62
N ALA A 233 0.18 4.75 9.51
CA ALA A 233 0.00 4.69 10.95
C ALA A 233 -0.13 6.10 11.53
N SER A 234 -1.15 6.34 12.34
CA SER A 234 -1.40 7.65 12.95
C SER A 234 -0.72 7.71 14.31
N VAL A 235 0.21 8.64 14.48
CA VAL A 235 1.00 8.83 15.71
C VAL A 235 0.73 10.21 16.34
N ALA A 236 0.92 10.32 17.66
CA ALA A 236 0.85 11.58 18.37
C ALA A 236 2.10 12.43 18.14
N GLU A 237 2.02 13.73 18.46
CA GLU A 237 3.08 14.70 18.21
C GLU A 237 4.40 14.37 18.91
N ASP A 238 4.33 13.85 20.13
CA ASP A 238 5.50 13.47 20.95
C ASP A 238 6.31 12.35 20.29
N VAL A 239 5.63 11.38 19.65
CA VAL A 239 6.27 10.31 18.88
C VAL A 239 6.77 10.87 17.56
N TYR A 240 5.95 11.64 16.84
CA TYR A 240 6.28 12.20 15.53
C TYR A 240 7.57 13.05 15.54
N MET A 241 7.76 13.86 16.57
CA MET A 241 8.95 14.72 16.71
C MET A 241 10.27 13.95 16.84
N ASN A 242 10.20 12.67 17.16
CA ASN A 242 11.36 11.79 17.30
C ASN A 242 11.56 10.84 16.09
N LEU A 243 10.79 11.00 15.02
CA LEU A 243 10.89 10.19 13.81
C LEU A 243 11.55 10.97 12.68
N GLN A 244 12.27 10.25 11.82
CA GLN A 244 12.88 10.78 10.60
C GLN A 244 12.57 9.91 9.39
N ASN A 245 12.53 10.53 8.21
CA ASN A 245 12.44 9.78 6.97
C ASN A 245 13.66 8.85 6.81
N GLY A 246 13.41 7.59 6.51
CA GLY A 246 14.43 6.55 6.42
C GLY A 246 14.61 5.74 7.69
N ASP A 247 14.01 6.11 8.82
CA ASP A 247 14.04 5.32 10.03
C ASP A 247 13.38 3.95 9.82
N LYS A 248 13.88 2.96 10.56
CA LYS A 248 13.35 1.61 10.55
C LYS A 248 12.18 1.50 11.51
N ALA A 249 11.14 0.79 11.06
CA ALA A 249 10.00 0.42 11.88
C ALA A 249 9.74 -1.08 11.73
N SER A 250 9.30 -1.72 12.80
CA SER A 250 8.87 -3.11 12.74
C SER A 250 7.39 -3.14 12.39
N VAL A 251 7.01 -3.91 11.38
CA VAL A 251 5.63 -3.98 10.88
C VAL A 251 5.16 -5.43 10.95
N LEU A 252 4.12 -5.67 11.74
CA LEU A 252 3.47 -6.97 11.85
C LEU A 252 2.11 -6.91 11.15
N VAL A 253 1.96 -7.64 10.05
CA VAL A 253 0.69 -7.79 9.33
C VAL A 253 0.17 -9.20 9.58
N SER A 254 -0.63 -9.38 10.63
CA SER A 254 -1.11 -10.70 11.08
C SER A 254 -1.91 -11.48 10.03
N SER A 255 -2.42 -10.82 8.99
CA SER A 255 -3.11 -11.49 7.87
C SER A 255 -2.15 -12.16 6.87
N VAL A 256 -0.83 -11.90 6.98
CA VAL A 256 0.20 -12.42 6.04
C VAL A 256 1.23 -13.27 6.76
N SER A 257 1.68 -12.85 7.94
CA SER A 257 2.72 -13.51 8.74
C SER A 257 2.55 -13.20 10.22
N ASP A 258 2.91 -14.15 11.06
CA ASP A 258 3.03 -13.94 12.52
C ASP A 258 4.38 -13.35 12.91
N GLU A 259 5.33 -13.26 11.97
CA GLU A 259 6.63 -12.62 12.18
C GLU A 259 6.61 -11.17 11.66
N PRO A 260 7.15 -10.22 12.44
CA PRO A 260 7.25 -8.83 12.02
C PRO A 260 8.30 -8.67 10.90
N VAL A 261 7.99 -7.84 9.92
CA VAL A 261 8.93 -7.46 8.86
C VAL A 261 9.50 -6.07 9.11
N GLN A 262 10.73 -5.82 8.67
CA GLN A 262 11.35 -4.50 8.80
C GLN A 262 10.87 -3.58 7.67
N GLY A 263 10.05 -2.58 8.02
CA GLY A 263 9.67 -1.47 7.18
C GLY A 263 10.64 -0.29 7.28
N THR A 264 10.41 0.71 6.45
CA THR A 264 11.17 1.98 6.47
C THR A 264 10.18 3.12 6.36
N ILE A 265 10.31 4.16 7.17
CA ILE A 265 9.49 5.37 7.08
C ILE A 265 9.78 6.05 5.75
N THR A 266 8.77 6.13 4.90
CA THR A 266 8.84 6.71 3.55
C THR A 266 8.39 8.15 3.51
N GLU A 267 7.40 8.50 4.35
CA GLU A 267 6.84 9.84 4.38
C GLU A 267 6.42 10.23 5.80
N LEU A 268 6.83 11.44 6.20
CA LEU A 268 6.38 12.12 7.41
C LEU A 268 5.58 13.36 6.98
N PRO A 269 4.28 13.44 7.33
CA PRO A 269 3.44 14.56 6.90
C PRO A 269 3.89 15.88 7.58
N ALA A 270 3.82 16.97 6.84
CA ALA A 270 4.18 18.30 7.38
C ALA A 270 3.15 18.87 8.37
N ALA A 271 1.95 18.30 8.44
CA ALA A 271 0.87 18.75 9.31
C ALA A 271 0.06 17.58 9.85
N ALA A 272 -0.46 17.74 11.05
CA ALA A 272 -1.40 16.79 11.62
C ALA A 272 -2.74 16.80 10.86
N ASN A 273 -3.42 15.68 10.89
CA ASN A 273 -4.78 15.54 10.40
C ASN A 273 -5.73 16.38 11.27
N PHE A 274 -6.45 17.31 10.67
CA PHE A 274 -7.32 18.26 11.37
C PHE A 274 -8.48 17.61 12.15
N GLN A 275 -8.87 16.40 11.79
CA GLN A 275 -9.98 15.70 12.46
C GLN A 275 -9.51 14.87 13.66
N THR A 276 -8.32 14.26 13.53
CA THR A 276 -7.79 13.34 14.56
C THR A 276 -6.73 13.98 15.43
N SER A 277 -6.13 15.10 15.00
CA SER A 277 -4.95 15.74 15.61
C SER A 277 -3.73 14.80 15.70
N LEU A 278 -3.68 13.78 14.84
CA LEU A 278 -2.56 12.83 14.73
C LEU A 278 -1.81 13.05 13.41
N TYR A 279 -0.58 12.57 13.36
CA TYR A 279 0.26 12.58 12.16
C TYR A 279 0.19 11.21 11.48
N ASP A 280 -0.19 11.18 10.21
CA ASP A 280 -0.34 9.95 9.43
C ASP A 280 0.99 9.59 8.77
N VAL A 281 1.79 8.78 9.44
CA VAL A 281 3.14 8.36 9.01
C VAL A 281 3.03 7.18 8.06
N SER A 282 3.69 7.26 6.90
CA SER A 282 3.77 6.17 5.92
C SER A 282 5.01 5.32 6.12
N VAL A 283 4.81 4.00 6.20
CA VAL A 283 5.88 3.02 6.35
C VAL A 283 5.86 2.07 5.15
N GLY A 284 6.89 2.15 4.32
CA GLY A 284 7.09 1.28 3.17
C GLY A 284 7.49 -0.13 3.60
N LEU A 285 6.91 -1.12 2.94
CA LEU A 285 7.20 -2.53 3.16
C LEU A 285 8.33 -3.04 2.25
N PRO A 286 9.10 -4.05 2.66
CA PRO A 286 10.13 -4.64 1.81
C PRO A 286 9.52 -5.33 0.59
N ALA A 287 10.33 -5.45 -0.48
CA ALA A 287 9.91 -6.11 -1.71
C ALA A 287 9.47 -7.56 -1.45
N GLY A 288 8.33 -7.94 -2.03
CA GLY A 288 7.74 -9.27 -1.88
C GLY A 288 6.70 -9.40 -0.76
N VAL A 289 6.57 -8.41 0.12
CA VAL A 289 5.50 -8.35 1.13
C VAL A 289 4.37 -7.49 0.58
N LEU A 290 3.29 -8.14 0.13
CA LEU A 290 2.14 -7.49 -0.50
C LEU A 290 0.85 -7.87 0.24
N PRO A 291 0.62 -7.30 1.43
CA PRO A 291 -0.63 -7.53 2.14
C PRO A 291 -1.82 -6.93 1.40
N PRO A 292 -3.03 -7.45 1.63
CA PRO A 292 -4.24 -6.88 1.06
C PRO A 292 -4.43 -5.41 1.49
N ILE A 293 -4.80 -4.55 0.53
CA ILE A 293 -5.15 -3.15 0.82
C ILE A 293 -6.34 -3.14 1.78
N GLY A 294 -6.27 -2.31 2.81
CA GLY A 294 -7.26 -2.25 3.88
C GLY A 294 -6.99 -3.19 5.06
N ALA A 295 -6.00 -4.07 4.99
CA ALA A 295 -5.58 -4.88 6.13
C ALA A 295 -5.02 -4.01 7.26
N PHE A 296 -5.15 -4.49 8.50
CA PHE A 296 -4.53 -3.84 9.66
C PHE A 296 -3.13 -4.41 9.89
N ALA A 297 -2.24 -3.54 10.34
CA ALA A 297 -0.88 -3.87 10.70
C ALA A 297 -0.53 -3.21 12.05
N THR A 298 0.25 -3.88 12.87
CA THR A 298 0.88 -3.25 14.03
C THR A 298 2.24 -2.71 13.61
N VAL A 299 2.42 -1.40 13.76
CA VAL A 299 3.69 -0.71 13.47
C VAL A 299 4.35 -0.34 14.78
N THR A 300 5.59 -0.79 14.98
CA THR A 300 6.41 -0.41 16.13
C THR A 300 7.51 0.53 15.66
N PHE A 301 7.45 1.76 16.13
CA PHE A 301 8.46 2.78 15.92
C PHE A 301 9.49 2.75 17.03
N TYR A 302 10.75 3.06 16.69
CA TYR A 302 11.88 3.12 17.63
C TYR A 302 12.27 4.60 17.77
N THR A 303 11.97 5.15 18.94
CA THR A 303 12.22 6.57 19.25
C THR A 303 13.33 6.73 20.27
N ASN A 304 13.90 7.92 20.43
CA ASN A 304 14.91 8.24 21.44
C ASN A 304 16.11 7.28 21.45
N ARG A 305 16.61 6.92 20.26
CA ARG A 305 17.74 6.00 20.13
C ARG A 305 18.99 6.52 20.85
N ARG A 306 19.53 5.68 21.74
CA ARG A 306 20.79 5.90 22.43
C ARG A 306 21.76 4.79 22.09
N GLU A 307 23.00 5.12 21.73
CA GLU A 307 23.92 4.12 21.18
C GLU A 307 24.81 3.42 22.25
N ASN A 308 25.13 4.12 23.33
CA ASN A 308 26.02 3.61 24.36
C ASN A 308 25.38 3.80 25.74
N THR A 309 24.41 2.97 26.05
CA THR A 309 23.72 3.04 27.33
C THR A 309 23.84 1.72 28.07
N ILE A 310 23.86 1.79 29.39
CA ILE A 310 23.80 0.61 30.25
C ILE A 310 22.35 0.25 30.44
N SER A 311 21.96 -0.96 30.13
CA SER A 311 20.59 -1.43 30.26
C SER A 311 20.52 -2.73 31.05
N VAL A 312 19.45 -2.86 31.82
CA VAL A 312 19.10 -4.08 32.55
C VAL A 312 17.67 -4.48 32.22
N PRO A 313 17.26 -5.75 32.31
CA PRO A 313 15.87 -6.15 32.18
C PRO A 313 14.99 -5.34 33.13
N THR A 314 13.82 -4.88 32.63
CA THR A 314 12.91 -4.02 33.41
C THR A 314 12.49 -4.68 34.74
N GLU A 315 12.42 -5.99 34.78
CA GLU A 315 12.08 -6.78 35.98
C GLU A 315 13.15 -6.72 37.08
N ALA A 316 14.40 -6.35 36.72
CA ALA A 316 15.47 -6.20 37.72
C ALA A 316 15.39 -4.91 38.52
N VAL A 317 14.68 -3.90 38.02
CA VAL A 317 14.54 -2.58 38.65
C VAL A 317 13.38 -2.60 39.62
N LEU A 318 13.66 -2.37 40.89
CA LEU A 318 12.70 -2.34 41.97
C LEU A 318 12.45 -0.89 42.41
N THR A 319 11.24 -0.64 42.92
CA THR A 319 10.86 0.66 43.51
C THR A 319 10.77 0.54 45.03
N GLY A 320 11.47 1.39 45.71
CA GLY A 320 11.44 1.49 47.16
C GLY A 320 10.34 2.37 47.72
N ALA A 321 10.31 2.58 49.05
CA ALA A 321 9.22 3.28 49.75
C ALA A 321 9.11 4.77 49.38
N GLU A 322 10.19 5.42 48.98
CA GLU A 322 10.24 6.86 48.58
C GLU A 322 10.31 7.06 47.05
N GLU A 323 9.76 6.11 46.26
CA GLU A 323 9.88 6.05 44.80
C GLU A 323 11.31 5.95 44.26
N GLU A 324 12.27 5.72 45.19
CA GLU A 324 13.66 5.47 44.83
C GLU A 324 13.76 4.16 44.01
N ARG A 325 14.51 4.17 42.92
CA ARG A 325 14.73 2.98 42.09
C ARG A 325 16.06 2.33 42.50
N TYR A 326 16.07 1.01 42.60
CA TYR A 326 17.23 0.25 42.96
C TYR A 326 17.27 -1.12 42.28
N VAL A 327 18.47 -1.69 42.21
CA VAL A 327 18.71 -3.05 41.74
C VAL A 327 19.53 -3.82 42.80
N PHE A 328 19.50 -5.14 42.75
CA PHE A 328 20.42 -5.95 43.50
C PHE A 328 21.58 -6.39 42.60
N VAL A 329 22.80 -6.08 42.98
CA VAL A 329 24.05 -6.47 42.31
C VAL A 329 24.72 -7.57 43.13
N VAL A 330 25.08 -8.66 42.47
CA VAL A 330 25.77 -9.79 43.10
C VAL A 330 27.27 -9.57 42.98
N ASP A 331 28.01 -9.82 44.06
CA ASP A 331 29.46 -9.71 44.10
C ASP A 331 30.15 -10.66 43.10
N GLU A 332 31.46 -10.48 42.90
CA GLU A 332 32.24 -11.33 41.98
C GLU A 332 32.24 -12.80 42.41
N ALA A 333 32.19 -13.07 43.72
CA ALA A 333 32.17 -14.43 44.29
C ALA A 333 30.81 -15.13 44.08
N GLY A 334 29.71 -14.37 43.84
CA GLY A 334 28.36 -14.91 43.68
C GLY A 334 27.69 -15.27 45.01
N GLU A 335 28.19 -14.72 46.13
CA GLU A 335 27.79 -15.12 47.48
C GLU A 335 26.91 -14.08 48.20
N ALA A 336 26.99 -12.79 47.82
CA ALA A 336 26.21 -11.73 48.44
C ALA A 336 25.59 -10.78 47.44
N ALA A 337 24.34 -10.32 47.73
CA ALA A 337 23.66 -9.34 46.95
C ALA A 337 23.66 -7.98 47.67
N ARG A 338 24.13 -6.95 46.97
CA ARG A 338 24.17 -5.58 47.44
C ARG A 338 23.05 -4.75 46.79
N ARG A 339 22.31 -3.99 47.58
CA ARG A 339 21.33 -3.04 47.05
C ARG A 339 22.07 -1.81 46.53
N VAL A 340 21.80 -1.46 45.29
CA VAL A 340 22.36 -0.29 44.61
C VAL A 340 21.25 0.60 44.14
N THR A 341 21.21 1.84 44.63
CA THR A 341 20.31 2.86 44.13
C THR A 341 20.75 3.28 42.73
N VAL A 342 19.82 3.31 41.81
CA VAL A 342 20.06 3.64 40.41
C VAL A 342 19.14 4.78 39.93
N GLU A 343 19.68 5.59 39.06
CA GLU A 343 18.91 6.54 38.30
C GLU A 343 18.55 5.93 36.95
N THR A 344 17.27 5.84 36.65
CA THR A 344 16.77 5.23 35.41
C THR A 344 16.46 6.29 34.35
N GLY A 345 16.76 5.98 33.11
CA GLY A 345 16.42 6.78 31.95
C GLY A 345 15.28 6.18 31.13
N LEU A 346 15.61 5.84 29.89
CA LEU A 346 14.68 5.26 28.93
C LEU A 346 14.17 3.88 29.39
N VAL A 347 12.89 3.65 29.25
CA VAL A 347 12.26 2.35 29.53
C VAL A 347 11.69 1.80 28.24
N SER A 348 12.13 0.60 27.83
CA SER A 348 11.54 -0.17 26.76
C SER A 348 10.65 -1.28 27.32
N LYS A 349 10.07 -2.08 26.46
CA LYS A 349 9.21 -3.20 26.86
C LYS A 349 9.96 -4.27 27.67
N THR A 350 11.25 -4.46 27.39
CA THR A 350 12.07 -5.54 27.98
C THR A 350 13.21 -5.03 28.85
N SER A 351 13.66 -3.80 28.66
CA SER A 351 14.87 -3.26 29.29
C SER A 351 14.67 -1.84 29.79
N THR A 352 15.39 -1.47 30.84
CA THR A 352 15.43 -0.13 31.43
C THR A 352 16.85 0.40 31.37
N GLU A 353 17.01 1.63 30.88
CA GLU A 353 18.28 2.35 30.87
C GLU A 353 18.67 2.76 32.29
N ILE A 354 19.94 2.57 32.63
CA ILE A 354 20.55 3.02 33.87
C ILE A 354 21.50 4.19 33.56
N LEU A 355 21.14 5.38 34.05
CA LEU A 355 21.96 6.60 33.87
C LEU A 355 23.10 6.69 34.86
N SER A 356 22.89 6.22 36.09
CA SER A 356 23.90 6.20 37.14
C SER A 356 23.66 5.08 38.16
N GLY A 357 24.70 4.69 38.87
CA GLY A 357 24.63 3.69 39.93
C GLY A 357 25.08 2.28 39.54
N LEU A 358 25.26 2.01 38.23
CA LEU A 358 25.67 0.67 37.74
C LEU A 358 26.74 0.83 36.66
N THR A 359 27.63 -0.16 36.58
CA THR A 359 28.64 -0.27 35.52
C THR A 359 28.34 -1.48 34.61
N ALA A 360 28.78 -1.38 33.34
CA ALA A 360 28.60 -2.47 32.39
C ALA A 360 29.35 -3.72 32.85
N GLY A 361 28.70 -4.87 32.74
CA GLY A 361 29.25 -6.18 33.18
C GLY A 361 28.93 -6.54 34.63
N GLU A 362 28.37 -5.66 35.46
CA GLU A 362 27.89 -6.04 36.78
C GLU A 362 26.70 -7.00 36.68
N ARG A 363 26.71 -8.03 37.57
CA ARG A 363 25.67 -9.06 37.61
C ARG A 363 24.45 -8.57 38.41
N VAL A 364 23.34 -8.38 37.78
CA VAL A 364 22.11 -7.87 38.38
C VAL A 364 21.10 -9.00 38.53
N VAL A 365 20.43 -9.07 39.68
CA VAL A 365 19.41 -10.06 39.97
C VAL A 365 18.14 -9.76 39.20
N ILE A 366 17.65 -10.75 38.46
CA ILE A 366 16.41 -10.66 37.67
C ILE A 366 15.27 -11.48 38.27
N LYS A 367 15.57 -12.54 39.05
CA LYS A 367 14.55 -13.29 39.80
C LYS A 367 15.06 -13.61 41.21
N GLY A 368 14.11 -13.66 42.17
CA GLY A 368 14.38 -13.86 43.59
C GLY A 368 14.63 -12.58 44.39
N GLN A 369 14.65 -11.43 43.70
CA GLN A 369 14.93 -10.10 44.27
C GLN A 369 13.97 -9.69 45.39
N SER A 370 12.71 -10.15 45.38
CA SER A 370 11.70 -9.83 46.40
C SER A 370 12.01 -10.39 47.78
N TYR A 371 12.94 -11.36 47.89
CA TYR A 371 13.35 -12.00 49.13
C TYR A 371 14.70 -11.51 49.64
N LEU A 372 15.30 -10.53 48.95
CA LEU A 372 16.60 -10.02 49.28
C LEU A 372 16.52 -8.76 50.15
N SER A 373 17.48 -8.68 51.07
CA SER A 373 17.83 -7.46 51.80
C SER A 373 19.27 -7.09 51.40
N ASP A 374 19.67 -5.85 51.72
CA ASP A 374 21.05 -5.42 51.46
C ASP A 374 22.06 -6.32 52.22
N GLY A 375 23.05 -6.82 51.49
CA GLY A 375 24.05 -7.78 52.03
C GLY A 375 23.55 -9.22 52.21
N ALA A 376 22.39 -9.58 51.70
CA ALA A 376 21.84 -10.94 51.82
C ALA A 376 22.74 -11.95 51.12
N ALA A 377 22.94 -13.10 51.78
CA ALA A 377 23.62 -14.24 51.16
C ALA A 377 22.75 -14.83 50.04
N VAL A 378 23.36 -15.00 48.87
CA VAL A 378 22.67 -15.51 47.68
C VAL A 378 23.39 -16.71 47.11
N ARG A 379 22.67 -17.49 46.35
CA ARG A 379 23.19 -18.56 45.50
C ARG A 379 22.70 -18.33 44.07
N VAL A 380 23.62 -18.00 43.21
CA VAL A 380 23.32 -17.85 41.79
C VAL A 380 22.92 -19.21 41.22
N VAL A 381 21.74 -19.29 40.64
CA VAL A 381 21.28 -20.43 39.88
C VAL A 381 21.22 -20.01 38.40
N ASP A 382 21.91 -20.78 37.57
CA ASP A 382 21.77 -20.55 36.13
C ASP A 382 20.31 -20.78 35.75
N GLY A 383 19.66 -19.73 35.25
CA GLY A 383 18.35 -19.89 34.68
C GLY A 383 18.45 -20.93 33.57
N ALA A 384 17.67 -22.00 33.68
CA ALA A 384 17.59 -23.00 32.63
C ALA A 384 17.34 -22.30 31.31
N GLY A 385 18.39 -22.11 30.51
CA GLY A 385 18.31 -21.64 29.18
C GLY A 385 17.30 -22.51 28.45
N THR A 386 16.30 -21.90 27.89
CA THR A 386 15.42 -22.50 26.91
C THR A 386 16.28 -22.94 25.73
N SER A 387 16.88 -24.13 25.84
CA SER A 387 17.43 -24.85 24.70
C SER A 387 16.22 -25.16 23.80
N ALA A 388 16.09 -24.42 22.76
CA ALA A 388 15.28 -24.82 21.59
C ALA A 388 16.05 -25.95 20.89
N ASP A 389 15.98 -27.16 21.45
CA ASP A 389 16.23 -28.40 20.71
C ASP A 389 14.85 -28.97 20.36
N GLY A 390 14.40 -28.61 19.15
CA GLY A 390 13.32 -29.27 18.46
C GLY A 390 13.90 -30.43 17.66
N GLU A 391 13.74 -31.63 18.16
CA GLU A 391 13.72 -32.85 17.35
C GLU A 391 12.33 -33.49 17.49
N GLY A 392 11.69 -33.72 16.32
CA GLY A 392 10.48 -34.51 16.21
C GLY A 392 9.68 -34.13 14.98
#